data_f063322cbb7c852739b5422ba3277580
#
_entry.id   f063322cbb7c852739b5422ba3277580
#
_cell.length_a   1.000
_cell.length_b   1.000
_cell.length_c   1.000
_cell.angle_alpha   90.00
_cell.angle_beta   90.00
_cell.angle_gamma   90.00
#
_symmetry.space_group_name_H-M   'P 1'
#
loop_
_entity.id
_entity.type
_entity.pdbx_description
1 polymer ?
#
loop_
_entity_poly.entity_id
_entity_poly.type
_entity_poly.pdbx_seq_one_letter_code
_entity_poly.pdbx_strand_id
1 'polypeptide(L)'
;MKKIIVFLALIVGILSFNNQSKEIEGMKLKWKEFLLNIPHDISLKEISKENKEKNIDKLNKSSKDILNKMRVYETQDYVFKDYQNMSSGNHILRSLKDIQTLIKAYLTPDTNVYKDKEVKEMINIGLEIISERGYVVGAMEKGNWWEWEIGIPKTLNEILIMGEEIIESEISSKLLKASYYFQPDPEFSGLSPAARTSTSPNKRVSKGGNRMDTALVTYGRGIIEKNASEIKRAINSVAVVGEYVEKGDGFYKDHSFIQHENVAYSGTYGQVLLNGLAQFIYLTGDTSFEINNPSIINIYDVIIKGYSYLLINGGINDSVNGRSISRDDSSDLGRAKPIINSLALISRGANSEYRSKIESIVKKAILDNNFEYMPDSVNNLVIANILNEIVKDKNIKPLDVRGTKVFSYMDRAVSIGKNGIKFAISMHSNRIANYETMNKENIRGWYTGDGMTYIYTNNSSDFVEYWYQL
;
A
#
# COMPACT_ATOMS: atom_id res chain seq x y z
N MET A 1 48.75 -17.49 -11.55
CA MET A 1 47.49 -16.98 -12.12
C MET A 1 46.21 -17.51 -11.42
N LYS A 2 45.96 -18.83 -11.34
CA LYS A 2 44.71 -19.35 -10.69
C LYS A 2 44.51 -18.88 -9.25
N LYS A 3 45.52 -18.82 -8.39
CA LYS A 3 45.39 -18.33 -6.99
C LYS A 3 45.08 -16.83 -6.90
N ILE A 4 45.57 -16.01 -7.83
CA ILE A 4 45.29 -14.56 -7.87
C ILE A 4 43.87 -14.32 -8.34
N ILE A 5 43.36 -15.11 -9.31
CA ILE A 5 41.96 -15.00 -9.79
C ILE A 5 40.99 -15.40 -8.68
N VAL A 6 41.28 -16.46 -7.92
CA VAL A 6 40.44 -16.88 -6.77
C VAL A 6 40.46 -15.82 -5.66
N PHE A 7 41.61 -15.21 -5.37
CA PHE A 7 41.73 -14.15 -4.37
C PHE A 7 41.01 -12.87 -4.79
N LEU A 8 41.13 -12.46 -6.07
CA LEU A 8 40.34 -11.33 -6.61
C LEU A 8 38.84 -11.59 -6.61
N ALA A 9 38.42 -12.81 -6.96
CA ALA A 9 36.99 -13.19 -6.89
C ALA A 9 36.45 -13.18 -5.46
N LEU A 10 37.26 -13.59 -4.47
CA LEU A 10 36.94 -13.51 -3.05
C LEU A 10 36.82 -12.06 -2.57
N ILE A 11 37.73 -11.17 -2.95
CA ILE A 11 37.67 -9.74 -2.58
C ILE A 11 36.46 -9.08 -3.22
N VAL A 12 36.19 -9.32 -4.50
CA VAL A 12 35.01 -8.80 -5.20
C VAL A 12 33.74 -9.32 -4.55
N GLY A 13 33.69 -10.60 -4.16
CA GLY A 13 32.56 -11.19 -3.44
C GLY A 13 32.30 -10.54 -2.07
N ILE A 14 33.38 -10.32 -1.29
CA ILE A 14 33.29 -9.66 0.04
C ILE A 14 32.85 -8.19 -0.11
N LEU A 15 33.39 -7.46 -1.08
CA LEU A 15 33.04 -6.07 -1.34
C LEU A 15 31.58 -5.96 -1.81
N SER A 16 31.10 -6.85 -2.66
CA SER A 16 29.71 -6.92 -3.12
C SER A 16 28.77 -7.27 -1.97
N PHE A 17 29.12 -8.22 -1.13
CA PHE A 17 28.33 -8.60 0.05
C PHE A 17 28.22 -7.44 1.06
N ASN A 18 29.32 -6.76 1.34
CA ASN A 18 29.32 -5.58 2.23
C ASN A 18 28.48 -4.44 1.66
N ASN A 19 28.47 -4.24 0.34
CA ASN A 19 27.65 -3.21 -0.28
C ASN A 19 26.16 -3.56 -0.19
N GLN A 20 25.75 -4.79 -0.50
CA GLN A 20 24.36 -5.24 -0.38
C GLN A 20 23.85 -5.14 1.06
N SER A 21 24.68 -5.49 2.05
CA SER A 21 24.29 -5.35 3.46
C SER A 21 24.00 -3.90 3.84
N LYS A 22 24.79 -2.94 3.36
CA LYS A 22 24.58 -1.50 3.58
C LYS A 22 23.30 -1.01 2.88
N GLU A 23 23.03 -1.47 1.67
CA GLU A 23 21.81 -1.13 0.94
C GLU A 23 20.58 -1.65 1.67
N ILE A 24 20.60 -2.89 2.19
CA ILE A 24 19.51 -3.46 2.98
C ILE A 24 19.25 -2.64 4.25
N GLU A 25 20.31 -2.23 4.96
CA GLU A 25 20.16 -1.34 6.11
C GLU A 25 19.58 0.02 5.72
N GLY A 26 20.01 0.59 4.59
CA GLY A 26 19.44 1.83 4.06
C GLY A 26 17.95 1.69 3.71
N MET A 27 17.56 0.59 3.05
CA MET A 27 16.15 0.30 2.74
C MET A 27 15.32 0.09 4.02
N LYS A 28 15.88 -0.60 5.04
CA LYS A 28 15.23 -0.78 6.34
C LYS A 28 15.00 0.57 7.04
N LEU A 29 16.01 1.42 7.09
CA LEU A 29 15.91 2.75 7.67
C LEU A 29 14.87 3.60 6.95
N LYS A 30 14.90 3.65 5.63
CA LYS A 30 13.92 4.35 4.80
C LYS A 30 12.49 3.86 5.05
N TRP A 31 12.29 2.55 5.23
CA TRP A 31 10.98 2.00 5.56
C TRP A 31 10.56 2.34 7.00
N LYS A 32 11.47 2.24 7.98
CA LYS A 32 11.23 2.64 9.38
C LYS A 32 10.78 4.11 9.47
N GLU A 33 11.46 5.00 8.78
CA GLU A 33 11.12 6.43 8.73
C GLU A 33 9.74 6.67 8.11
N PHE A 34 9.46 5.99 7.00
CA PHE A 34 8.14 6.04 6.37
C PHE A 34 7.03 5.57 7.31
N LEU A 35 7.25 4.49 8.06
CA LEU A 35 6.29 3.95 9.02
C LEU A 35 6.10 4.85 10.24
N LEU A 36 7.18 5.46 10.72
CA LEU A 36 7.16 6.36 11.89
C LEU A 36 6.72 7.79 11.56
N ASN A 37 6.52 8.12 10.30
CA ASN A 37 6.25 9.49 9.86
C ASN A 37 7.39 10.48 10.20
N ILE A 38 8.62 10.01 10.21
CA ILE A 38 9.81 10.82 10.50
C ILE A 38 10.69 10.82 9.26
N PRO A 39 10.64 11.83 8.41
CA PRO A 39 11.53 11.92 7.25
C PRO A 39 12.98 12.16 7.70
N HIS A 40 13.94 11.44 7.13
CA HIS A 40 15.36 11.50 7.50
C HIS A 40 16.04 12.77 6.98
N ASP A 41 15.77 13.11 5.74
CA ASP A 41 16.35 14.30 5.10
C ASP A 41 15.33 15.41 5.11
N ILE A 42 15.43 16.22 6.17
CA ILE A 42 14.39 17.18 6.39
C ILE A 42 14.86 18.56 6.06
N SER A 43 14.38 18.97 4.98
CA SER A 43 13.70 20.26 5.02
C SER A 43 12.26 20.08 5.55
N LEU A 44 12.07 19.63 6.81
CA LEU A 44 10.78 19.68 7.53
C LEU A 44 10.15 21.08 7.57
N LYS A 45 10.80 22.05 6.93
CA LYS A 45 10.30 23.39 6.59
C LYS A 45 9.02 23.34 5.77
N GLU A 46 8.77 22.23 5.07
CA GLU A 46 7.64 22.11 4.15
C GLU A 46 6.38 21.48 4.78
N ILE A 47 6.53 20.77 5.91
CA ILE A 47 5.38 20.21 6.64
C ILE A 47 4.89 21.26 7.63
N SER A 48 3.60 21.56 7.59
CA SER A 48 3.02 22.50 8.54
C SER A 48 3.18 22.02 9.98
N LYS A 49 3.48 22.95 10.91
CA LYS A 49 3.54 22.66 12.34
C LYS A 49 2.23 22.03 12.83
N GLU A 50 1.12 22.50 12.28
CA GLU A 50 -0.22 21.99 12.52
C GLU A 50 -0.37 20.49 12.20
N ASN A 51 0.17 20.02 11.07
CA ASN A 51 0.13 18.60 10.70
C ASN A 51 0.92 17.72 11.67
N LYS A 52 2.04 18.20 12.17
CA LYS A 52 2.82 17.48 13.20
C LYS A 52 2.04 17.39 14.50
N GLU A 53 1.50 18.49 14.98
CA GLU A 53 0.71 18.55 16.20
C GLU A 53 -0.51 17.64 16.11
N LYS A 54 -1.28 17.69 15.02
CA LYS A 54 -2.40 16.77 14.76
C LYS A 54 -1.99 15.29 14.83
N ASN A 55 -0.83 14.93 14.26
CA ASN A 55 -0.33 13.55 14.32
C ASN A 55 0.03 13.12 15.75
N ILE A 56 0.70 14.00 16.54
CA ILE A 56 1.04 13.74 17.94
C ILE A 56 -0.24 13.60 18.77
N ASP A 57 -1.19 14.49 18.64
CA ASP A 57 -2.47 14.42 19.35
C ASP A 57 -3.24 13.15 19.05
N LYS A 58 -3.27 12.74 17.77
CA LYS A 58 -3.87 11.47 17.36
C LYS A 58 -3.17 10.26 17.99
N LEU A 59 -1.84 10.25 18.02
CA LEU A 59 -1.07 9.17 18.65
C LEU A 59 -1.30 9.15 20.17
N ASN A 60 -1.33 10.31 20.84
CA ASN A 60 -1.62 10.41 22.27
C ASN A 60 -3.01 9.89 22.62
N LYS A 61 -4.03 10.26 21.85
CA LYS A 61 -5.38 9.76 22.05
C LYS A 61 -5.46 8.24 21.83
N SER A 62 -4.90 7.76 20.71
CA SER A 62 -4.95 6.34 20.37
C SER A 62 -4.18 5.48 21.37
N SER A 63 -2.95 5.88 21.76
CA SER A 63 -2.15 5.12 22.73
C SER A 63 -2.82 5.03 24.10
N LYS A 64 -3.46 6.11 24.57
CA LYS A 64 -4.24 6.10 25.80
C LYS A 64 -5.41 5.11 25.74
N ASP A 65 -6.17 5.13 24.64
CA ASP A 65 -7.32 4.23 24.46
C ASP A 65 -6.86 2.77 24.38
N ILE A 66 -5.74 2.49 23.72
CA ILE A 66 -5.14 1.16 23.58
C ILE A 66 -4.67 0.64 24.95
N LEU A 67 -3.90 1.44 25.70
CA LEU A 67 -3.40 1.05 27.03
C LEU A 67 -4.55 0.74 28.00
N ASN A 68 -5.64 1.50 27.96
CA ASN A 68 -6.83 1.24 28.77
C ASN A 68 -7.51 -0.11 28.50
N LYS A 69 -7.26 -0.71 27.33
CA LYS A 69 -7.83 -2.00 26.90
C LYS A 69 -6.87 -3.18 27.08
N MET A 70 -5.59 -2.88 27.23
CA MET A 70 -4.54 -3.89 27.33
C MET A 70 -4.61 -4.61 28.69
N ARG A 71 -4.42 -5.93 28.71
CA ARG A 71 -4.59 -6.79 29.89
C ARG A 71 -3.43 -7.76 30.09
N VAL A 72 -2.27 -7.45 29.58
CA VAL A 72 -1.09 -8.32 29.61
C VAL A 72 -0.61 -8.67 31.03
N TYR A 73 -0.88 -7.82 32.03
CA TYR A 73 -0.58 -8.11 33.44
C TYR A 73 -1.71 -8.86 34.17
N GLU A 74 -2.92 -8.89 33.59
CA GLU A 74 -4.07 -9.55 34.20
C GLU A 74 -4.23 -11.00 33.69
N THR A 75 -3.77 -11.27 32.48
CA THR A 75 -3.85 -12.59 31.85
C THR A 75 -2.74 -12.76 30.82
N GLN A 76 -2.33 -14.01 30.60
CA GLN A 76 -1.42 -14.39 29.51
C GLN A 76 -2.14 -15.13 28.37
N ASP A 77 -3.46 -15.14 28.37
CA ASP A 77 -4.25 -15.83 27.36
C ASP A 77 -4.58 -14.96 26.15
N TYR A 78 -4.65 -13.63 26.35
CA TYR A 78 -4.91 -12.63 25.31
C TYR A 78 -4.31 -11.27 25.67
N VAL A 79 -4.17 -10.39 24.65
CA VAL A 79 -3.53 -9.08 24.82
C VAL A 79 -4.54 -7.99 25.22
N PHE A 80 -5.69 -7.95 24.55
CA PHE A 80 -6.70 -6.90 24.70
C PHE A 80 -8.07 -7.49 25.05
N LYS A 81 -8.79 -6.83 25.97
CA LYS A 81 -10.14 -7.23 26.39
C LYS A 81 -11.14 -7.36 25.23
N ASP A 82 -10.94 -6.59 24.16
CA ASP A 82 -11.82 -6.56 23.00
C ASP A 82 -11.50 -7.69 22.00
N TYR A 83 -10.32 -8.33 22.09
CA TYR A 83 -9.80 -9.33 21.14
C TYR A 83 -9.24 -10.57 21.85
N GLN A 84 -10.09 -11.28 22.58
CA GLN A 84 -9.66 -12.38 23.48
C GLN A 84 -9.35 -13.71 22.78
N ASN A 85 -9.86 -13.92 21.56
CA ASN A 85 -9.71 -15.21 20.88
C ASN A 85 -8.42 -15.26 20.05
N MET A 86 -7.35 -15.79 20.62
CA MET A 86 -6.05 -15.96 19.95
C MET A 86 -6.04 -17.08 18.88
N SER A 87 -7.16 -17.78 18.66
CA SER A 87 -7.33 -18.66 17.50
C SER A 87 -8.05 -17.95 16.34
N SER A 88 -8.37 -16.67 16.44
CA SER A 88 -9.01 -15.88 15.40
C SER A 88 -7.99 -14.97 14.71
N GLY A 89 -7.78 -15.15 13.41
CA GLY A 89 -6.90 -14.27 12.62
C GLY A 89 -7.28 -12.79 12.78
N ASN A 90 -8.58 -12.48 12.82
CA ASN A 90 -9.07 -11.12 13.01
C ASN A 90 -8.65 -10.52 14.36
N HIS A 91 -8.80 -11.28 15.46
CA HIS A 91 -8.43 -10.81 16.79
C HIS A 91 -6.91 -10.62 16.93
N ILE A 92 -6.11 -11.53 16.37
CA ILE A 92 -4.65 -11.41 16.34
C ILE A 92 -4.25 -10.17 15.54
N LEU A 93 -4.80 -10.00 14.33
CA LEU A 93 -4.48 -8.86 13.47
C LEU A 93 -4.83 -7.52 14.11
N ARG A 94 -5.99 -7.43 14.78
CA ARG A 94 -6.39 -6.21 15.52
C ARG A 94 -5.45 -5.94 16.67
N SER A 95 -5.09 -6.97 17.45
CA SER A 95 -4.11 -6.84 18.54
C SER A 95 -2.76 -6.32 18.03
N LEU A 96 -2.28 -6.83 16.90
CA LEU A 96 -1.04 -6.37 16.28
C LEU A 96 -1.13 -4.92 15.78
N LYS A 97 -2.25 -4.49 15.22
CA LYS A 97 -2.46 -3.09 14.78
C LYS A 97 -2.45 -2.12 15.96
N ASP A 98 -3.02 -2.51 17.09
CA ASP A 98 -2.98 -1.72 18.31
C ASP A 98 -1.54 -1.65 18.86
N ILE A 99 -0.81 -2.78 18.92
CA ILE A 99 0.62 -2.80 19.29
C ILE A 99 1.45 -1.95 18.32
N GLN A 100 1.20 -2.03 17.02
CA GLN A 100 1.86 -1.19 16.01
C GLN A 100 1.69 0.30 16.31
N THR A 101 0.48 0.70 16.70
CA THR A 101 0.17 2.09 17.08
C THR A 101 0.91 2.50 18.36
N LEU A 102 0.99 1.61 19.36
CA LEU A 102 1.79 1.86 20.57
C LEU A 102 3.27 2.02 20.26
N ILE A 103 3.84 1.19 19.39
CA ILE A 103 5.24 1.30 18.97
C ILE A 103 5.49 2.64 18.27
N LYS A 104 4.59 3.08 17.40
CA LYS A 104 4.67 4.40 16.76
C LYS A 104 4.67 5.52 17.82
N ALA A 105 3.74 5.49 18.76
CA ALA A 105 3.68 6.48 19.83
C ALA A 105 4.93 6.43 20.73
N TYR A 106 5.39 5.25 21.10
CA TYR A 106 6.60 5.04 21.90
C TYR A 106 7.87 5.61 21.24
N LEU A 107 7.98 5.53 19.91
CA LEU A 107 9.15 5.99 19.14
C LEU A 107 9.02 7.43 18.64
N THR A 108 7.84 8.05 18.73
CA THR A 108 7.61 9.43 18.26
C THR A 108 7.87 10.41 19.40
N PRO A 109 8.85 11.34 19.27
CA PRO A 109 9.05 12.41 20.25
C PRO A 109 7.78 13.22 20.51
N ASP A 110 7.69 13.80 21.70
CA ASP A 110 6.59 14.65 22.15
C ASP A 110 5.24 13.92 22.36
N THR A 111 5.19 12.58 22.23
CA THR A 111 4.05 11.79 22.69
C THR A 111 4.15 11.51 24.20
N ASN A 112 2.99 11.29 24.83
CA ASN A 112 2.89 11.01 26.27
C ASN A 112 3.57 9.70 26.70
N VAL A 113 3.83 8.80 25.75
CA VAL A 113 4.43 7.47 25.97
C VAL A 113 5.82 7.34 25.34
N TYR A 114 6.43 8.46 24.95
CA TYR A 114 7.75 8.45 24.32
C TYR A 114 8.81 7.82 25.23
N LYS A 115 9.38 6.70 24.78
CA LYS A 115 10.39 5.90 25.51
C LYS A 115 9.98 5.49 26.94
N ASP A 116 8.69 5.34 27.18
CA ASP A 116 8.16 4.88 28.45
C ASP A 116 8.50 3.40 28.69
N LYS A 117 9.11 3.08 29.83
CA LYS A 117 9.62 1.72 30.13
C LYS A 117 8.50 0.71 30.31
N GLU A 118 7.40 1.10 30.96
CA GLU A 118 6.25 0.23 31.19
C GLU A 118 5.56 -0.10 29.87
N VAL A 119 5.39 0.90 29.01
CA VAL A 119 4.83 0.68 27.66
C VAL A 119 5.71 -0.26 26.82
N LYS A 120 7.04 -0.14 26.91
CA LYS A 120 7.96 -1.08 26.25
C LYS A 120 7.75 -2.52 26.75
N GLU A 121 7.64 -2.70 28.05
CA GLU A 121 7.41 -4.00 28.67
C GLU A 121 6.06 -4.58 28.23
N MET A 122 4.98 -3.80 28.30
CA MET A 122 3.65 -4.20 27.83
C MET A 122 3.65 -4.63 26.35
N ILE A 123 4.38 -3.92 25.49
CA ILE A 123 4.54 -4.30 24.06
C ILE A 123 5.18 -5.68 23.94
N ASN A 124 6.28 -5.95 24.67
CA ASN A 124 6.97 -7.24 24.58
C ASN A 124 6.10 -8.37 25.11
N ILE A 125 5.47 -8.22 26.27
CA ILE A 125 4.54 -9.23 26.82
C ILE A 125 3.38 -9.49 25.83
N GLY A 126 2.81 -8.43 25.22
CA GLY A 126 1.75 -8.58 24.24
C GLY A 126 2.18 -9.36 22.98
N LEU A 127 3.38 -9.10 22.47
CA LEU A 127 3.95 -9.84 21.34
C LEU A 127 4.33 -11.28 21.72
N GLU A 128 4.79 -11.51 22.94
CA GLU A 128 5.07 -12.85 23.46
C GLU A 128 3.78 -13.69 23.50
N ILE A 129 2.69 -13.17 24.09
CA ILE A 129 1.38 -13.85 24.09
C ILE A 129 0.95 -14.22 22.66
N ILE A 130 1.08 -13.30 21.70
CA ILE A 130 0.75 -13.59 20.30
C ILE A 130 1.65 -14.67 19.71
N SER A 131 2.95 -14.64 20.01
CA SER A 131 3.93 -15.61 19.51
C SER A 131 3.80 -17.01 20.08
N GLU A 132 3.13 -17.16 21.21
CA GLU A 132 2.96 -18.44 21.92
C GLU A 132 1.55 -19.01 21.79
N ARG A 133 0.52 -18.17 21.69
CA ARG A 133 -0.89 -18.59 21.72
C ARG A 133 -1.68 -18.25 20.47
N GLY A 134 -1.18 -17.34 19.64
CA GLY A 134 -1.89 -16.84 18.46
C GLY A 134 -1.21 -17.25 17.16
N TYR A 135 -0.23 -16.51 16.75
CA TYR A 135 0.46 -16.68 15.47
C TYR A 135 1.70 -17.55 15.63
N VAL A 136 1.47 -18.88 15.69
CA VAL A 136 2.49 -19.89 16.00
C VAL A 136 2.58 -20.95 14.90
N VAL A 137 3.77 -21.52 14.74
CA VAL A 137 3.98 -22.66 13.83
C VAL A 137 3.10 -23.83 14.27
N GLY A 138 2.33 -24.40 13.35
CA GLY A 138 1.41 -25.49 13.61
C GLY A 138 -0.02 -25.06 13.96
N ALA A 139 -0.28 -23.76 14.20
CA ALA A 139 -1.65 -23.30 14.36
C ALA A 139 -2.43 -23.38 13.03
N MET A 140 -3.75 -23.51 13.15
CA MET A 140 -4.66 -23.63 12.00
C MET A 140 -5.21 -22.26 11.61
N GLU A 141 -5.28 -21.99 10.31
CA GLU A 141 -5.98 -20.82 9.79
C GLU A 141 -7.49 -20.94 10.03
N LYS A 142 -8.01 -20.21 11.00
CA LYS A 142 -9.45 -20.12 11.28
C LYS A 142 -10.01 -18.80 10.80
N GLY A 143 -11.10 -18.86 10.05
CA GLY A 143 -11.74 -17.67 9.48
C GLY A 143 -11.16 -17.28 8.12
N ASN A 144 -10.85 -16.01 7.93
CA ASN A 144 -10.37 -15.51 6.66
C ASN A 144 -8.86 -15.81 6.47
N TRP A 145 -8.52 -16.57 5.44
CA TRP A 145 -7.15 -16.89 5.06
C TRP A 145 -6.24 -15.65 4.90
N TRP A 146 -6.79 -14.55 4.40
CA TRP A 146 -6.05 -13.32 4.16
C TRP A 146 -5.44 -12.75 5.46
N GLU A 147 -6.12 -12.94 6.57
CA GLU A 147 -5.62 -12.51 7.88
C GLU A 147 -4.32 -13.23 8.24
N TRP A 148 -4.27 -14.55 8.02
CA TRP A 148 -3.14 -15.40 8.38
C TRP A 148 -1.94 -15.29 7.42
N GLU A 149 -2.23 -15.33 6.12
CA GLU A 149 -1.19 -15.35 5.09
C GLU A 149 -0.68 -13.95 4.72
N ILE A 150 -1.47 -12.88 4.95
CA ILE A 150 -1.14 -11.51 4.50
C ILE A 150 -1.23 -10.52 5.65
N GLY A 151 -2.40 -10.34 6.24
CA GLY A 151 -2.66 -9.24 7.18
C GLY A 151 -1.73 -9.28 8.40
N ILE A 152 -1.64 -10.43 9.06
CA ILE A 152 -0.79 -10.63 10.23
C ILE A 152 0.70 -10.48 9.88
N PRO A 153 1.28 -11.26 8.94
CA PRO A 153 2.72 -11.18 8.69
C PRO A 153 3.17 -9.84 8.13
N LYS A 154 2.34 -9.14 7.35
CA LYS A 154 2.64 -7.78 6.88
C LYS A 154 2.72 -6.80 8.06
N THR A 155 1.74 -6.82 8.97
CA THR A 155 1.73 -5.98 10.18
C THR A 155 2.90 -6.32 11.10
N LEU A 156 3.23 -7.61 11.26
CA LEU A 156 4.40 -8.06 12.02
C LEU A 156 5.71 -7.53 11.47
N ASN A 157 5.92 -7.60 10.15
CA ASN A 157 7.12 -7.06 9.54
C ASN A 157 7.29 -5.56 9.84
N GLU A 158 6.22 -4.77 9.74
CA GLU A 158 6.23 -3.35 10.06
C GLU A 158 6.54 -3.11 11.55
N ILE A 159 5.97 -3.91 12.46
CA ILE A 159 6.26 -3.90 13.90
C ILE A 159 7.74 -4.19 14.15
N LEU A 160 8.29 -5.26 13.55
CA LEU A 160 9.68 -5.68 13.76
C LEU A 160 10.69 -4.69 13.16
N ILE A 161 10.35 -4.05 12.04
CA ILE A 161 11.19 -3.00 11.42
C ILE A 161 11.21 -1.75 12.31
N MET A 162 10.07 -1.29 12.80
CA MET A 162 10.01 -0.12 13.68
C MET A 162 10.65 -0.41 15.04
N GLY A 163 10.32 -1.55 15.62
CA GLY A 163 10.63 -1.92 16.99
C GLY A 163 11.93 -2.73 17.18
N GLU A 164 12.81 -2.81 16.19
CA GLU A 164 14.05 -3.63 16.23
C GLU A 164 14.85 -3.46 17.54
N GLU A 165 14.95 -2.24 18.06
CA GLU A 165 15.73 -1.91 19.28
C GLU A 165 14.97 -2.16 20.60
N ILE A 166 13.66 -2.43 20.53
CA ILE A 166 12.81 -2.54 21.72
C ILE A 166 12.17 -3.91 21.87
N ILE A 167 12.06 -4.69 20.79
CA ILE A 167 11.46 -6.03 20.78
C ILE A 167 12.56 -7.07 21.04
N GLU A 168 12.26 -8.01 21.91
CA GLU A 168 13.18 -9.09 22.26
C GLU A 168 13.44 -10.02 21.07
N SER A 169 14.69 -10.41 20.87
CA SER A 169 15.12 -11.21 19.71
C SER A 169 14.45 -12.58 19.62
N GLU A 170 14.14 -13.19 20.78
CA GLU A 170 13.44 -14.48 20.86
C GLU A 170 12.02 -14.35 20.33
N ILE A 171 11.28 -13.32 20.72
CA ILE A 171 9.93 -12.99 20.25
C ILE A 171 9.95 -12.76 18.73
N SER A 172 10.88 -11.93 18.26
CA SER A 172 11.06 -11.68 16.82
C SER A 172 11.30 -12.96 16.04
N SER A 173 12.17 -13.84 16.53
CA SER A 173 12.47 -15.14 15.90
C SER A 173 11.26 -16.08 15.84
N LYS A 174 10.46 -16.18 16.92
CA LYS A 174 9.22 -16.98 16.93
C LYS A 174 8.23 -16.48 15.87
N LEU A 175 8.00 -15.16 15.82
CA LEU A 175 7.05 -14.52 14.91
C LEU A 175 7.49 -14.64 13.44
N LEU A 176 8.78 -14.50 13.13
CA LEU A 176 9.32 -14.69 11.78
C LEU A 176 9.17 -16.16 11.32
N LYS A 177 9.46 -17.13 12.17
CA LYS A 177 9.22 -18.55 11.86
C LYS A 177 7.75 -18.84 11.55
N ALA A 178 6.82 -18.24 12.29
CA ALA A 178 5.40 -18.34 12.01
C ALA A 178 5.04 -17.66 10.67
N SER A 179 5.63 -16.52 10.36
CA SER A 179 5.44 -15.85 9.07
C SER A 179 5.87 -16.72 7.89
N TYR A 180 6.99 -17.45 7.99
CA TYR A 180 7.39 -18.43 6.97
C TYR A 180 6.42 -19.63 6.89
N TYR A 181 5.87 -20.06 8.00
CA TYR A 181 4.91 -21.16 8.03
C TYR A 181 3.60 -20.82 7.31
N PHE A 182 3.05 -19.62 7.54
CA PHE A 182 1.78 -19.21 6.95
C PHE A 182 1.94 -18.67 5.53
N GLN A 183 3.01 -17.95 5.21
CA GLN A 183 3.26 -17.35 3.89
C GLN A 183 4.68 -17.68 3.40
N PRO A 184 4.95 -18.91 2.92
CA PRO A 184 6.29 -19.33 2.53
C PRO A 184 6.74 -18.79 1.16
N ASP A 185 5.82 -18.38 0.28
CA ASP A 185 6.13 -18.07 -1.11
C ASP A 185 5.37 -16.83 -1.61
N PRO A 186 6.06 -15.78 -2.14
CA PRO A 186 5.41 -14.55 -2.58
C PRO A 186 4.49 -14.73 -3.79
N GLU A 187 4.60 -15.83 -4.53
CA GLU A 187 3.83 -16.07 -5.75
C GLU A 187 2.51 -16.76 -5.50
N PHE A 188 2.35 -17.38 -4.35
CA PHE A 188 1.20 -18.24 -4.06
C PHE A 188 0.57 -17.90 -2.72
N SER A 189 -0.70 -18.24 -2.61
CA SER A 189 -1.47 -18.36 -1.37
C SER A 189 -1.96 -19.79 -1.20
N GLY A 190 -2.36 -20.18 0.02
CA GLY A 190 -2.84 -21.52 0.31
C GLY A 190 -1.74 -22.59 0.34
N LEU A 191 -0.49 -22.19 0.57
CA LEU A 191 0.65 -23.12 0.68
C LEU A 191 0.89 -23.62 2.10
N SER A 192 0.47 -22.87 3.10
CA SER A 192 0.61 -23.26 4.50
C SER A 192 -0.05 -24.63 4.74
N PRO A 193 0.56 -25.53 5.52
CA PRO A 193 -0.13 -26.73 5.99
C PRO A 193 -1.44 -26.43 6.72
N ALA A 194 -1.56 -25.26 7.34
CA ALA A 194 -2.77 -24.76 7.99
C ALA A 194 -3.91 -24.39 7.03
N ALA A 195 -3.60 -24.03 5.78
CA ALA A 195 -4.58 -23.62 4.77
C ALA A 195 -5.60 -24.72 4.43
N ARG A 196 -5.22 -25.98 4.58
CA ARG A 196 -6.09 -27.14 4.29
C ARG A 196 -7.32 -27.24 5.20
N THR A 197 -7.32 -26.52 6.29
CA THR A 197 -8.38 -26.58 7.33
C THR A 197 -9.18 -25.29 7.43
N SER A 198 -8.79 -24.25 6.65
CA SER A 198 -9.49 -22.99 6.57
C SER A 198 -10.57 -23.03 5.48
N THR A 199 -11.37 -21.97 5.39
CA THR A 199 -12.25 -21.72 4.23
C THR A 199 -11.46 -21.34 2.99
N SER A 200 -10.12 -21.27 3.09
CA SER A 200 -9.21 -20.96 1.99
C SER A 200 -9.21 -22.08 0.96
N PRO A 201 -9.29 -21.76 -0.31
CA PRO A 201 -9.01 -22.73 -1.36
C PRO A 201 -7.55 -23.18 -1.28
N ASN A 202 -7.28 -24.40 -1.78
CA ASN A 202 -5.93 -24.96 -1.92
C ASN A 202 -4.97 -23.98 -2.62
N LYS A 203 -3.69 -24.33 -2.72
CA LYS A 203 -2.65 -23.58 -3.43
C LYS A 203 -3.20 -22.87 -4.67
N ARG A 204 -3.03 -21.57 -4.72
CA ARG A 204 -3.43 -20.72 -5.83
C ARG A 204 -2.39 -19.64 -6.11
N VAL A 205 -2.28 -19.23 -7.35
CA VAL A 205 -1.42 -18.10 -7.73
C VAL A 205 -2.01 -16.81 -7.15
N SER A 206 -1.22 -16.07 -6.41
CA SER A 206 -1.59 -14.71 -5.97
C SER A 206 -1.59 -13.76 -7.15
N LYS A 207 -2.63 -12.93 -7.30
CA LYS A 207 -2.80 -11.99 -8.42
C LYS A 207 -3.11 -10.58 -7.93
N GLY A 208 -2.82 -9.57 -8.75
CA GLY A 208 -3.16 -8.18 -8.48
C GLY A 208 -2.68 -7.69 -7.10
N GLY A 209 -3.56 -7.10 -6.32
CA GLY A 209 -3.24 -6.60 -4.98
C GLY A 209 -2.73 -7.66 -4.02
N ASN A 210 -3.28 -8.89 -4.06
CA ASN A 210 -2.81 -9.99 -3.21
C ASN A 210 -1.35 -10.37 -3.54
N ARG A 211 -0.95 -10.35 -4.82
CA ARG A 211 0.45 -10.59 -5.22
C ARG A 211 1.37 -9.53 -4.61
N MET A 212 0.96 -8.27 -4.62
CA MET A 212 1.73 -7.19 -4.00
C MET A 212 1.88 -7.42 -2.50
N ASP A 213 0.81 -7.82 -1.83
CA ASP A 213 0.82 -8.04 -0.38
C ASP A 213 1.65 -9.26 0.02
N THR A 214 1.55 -10.41 -0.69
CA THR A 214 2.39 -11.59 -0.42
C THR A 214 3.88 -11.31 -0.67
N ALA A 215 4.17 -10.52 -1.70
CA ALA A 215 5.53 -10.07 -1.98
C ALA A 215 6.05 -9.12 -0.88
N LEU A 216 5.24 -8.19 -0.36
CA LEU A 216 5.62 -7.31 0.76
C LEU A 216 5.89 -8.10 2.05
N VAL A 217 5.17 -9.18 2.30
CA VAL A 217 5.46 -10.09 3.42
C VAL A 217 6.85 -10.70 3.26
N THR A 218 7.18 -11.23 2.08
CA THR A 218 8.50 -11.83 1.79
C THR A 218 9.61 -10.78 1.83
N TYR A 219 9.38 -9.60 1.24
CA TYR A 219 10.33 -8.48 1.25
C TYR A 219 10.66 -8.03 2.68
N GLY A 220 9.63 -7.84 3.52
CA GLY A 220 9.81 -7.41 4.91
C GLY A 220 10.65 -8.40 5.73
N ARG A 221 10.40 -9.72 5.58
CA ARG A 221 11.27 -10.74 6.18
C ARG A 221 12.72 -10.61 5.71
N GLY A 222 12.90 -10.48 4.40
CA GLY A 222 14.23 -10.30 3.82
C GLY A 222 14.97 -9.07 4.37
N ILE A 223 14.27 -7.97 4.58
CA ILE A 223 14.82 -6.74 5.21
C ILE A 223 15.20 -7.00 6.67
N ILE A 224 14.34 -7.62 7.46
CA ILE A 224 14.58 -7.88 8.89
C ILE A 224 15.77 -8.83 9.08
N GLU A 225 15.83 -9.90 8.30
CA GLU A 225 16.88 -10.93 8.37
C GLU A 225 18.14 -10.59 7.56
N LYS A 226 18.18 -9.44 6.89
CA LYS A 226 19.26 -9.05 5.95
C LYS A 226 19.51 -10.09 4.86
N ASN A 227 18.44 -10.73 4.42
CA ASN A 227 18.48 -11.82 3.43
C ASN A 227 18.23 -11.31 2.01
N ALA A 228 19.33 -11.04 1.29
CA ALA A 228 19.27 -10.55 -0.09
C ALA A 228 18.51 -11.50 -1.04
N SER A 229 18.51 -12.81 -0.79
CA SER A 229 17.80 -13.79 -1.61
C SER A 229 16.29 -13.65 -1.46
N GLU A 230 15.77 -13.50 -0.22
CA GLU A 230 14.36 -13.24 0.05
C GLU A 230 13.90 -11.92 -0.59
N ILE A 231 14.70 -10.85 -0.47
CA ILE A 231 14.40 -9.55 -1.08
C ILE A 231 14.28 -9.69 -2.60
N LYS A 232 15.25 -10.34 -3.26
CA LYS A 232 15.23 -10.57 -4.72
C LYS A 232 14.05 -11.44 -5.14
N ARG A 233 13.68 -12.46 -4.35
CA ARG A 233 12.55 -13.32 -4.61
C ARG A 233 11.23 -12.52 -4.58
N ALA A 234 11.06 -11.64 -3.60
CA ALA A 234 9.92 -10.75 -3.52
C ALA A 234 9.83 -9.81 -4.73
N ILE A 235 10.93 -9.14 -5.08
CA ILE A 235 11.01 -8.21 -6.21
C ILE A 235 10.70 -8.92 -7.54
N ASN A 236 11.26 -10.10 -7.77
CA ASN A 236 10.99 -10.87 -8.99
C ASN A 236 9.51 -11.27 -9.08
N SER A 237 8.88 -11.61 -7.95
CA SER A 237 7.46 -11.97 -7.92
C SER A 237 6.53 -10.80 -8.25
N VAL A 238 6.95 -9.57 -8.00
CA VAL A 238 6.20 -8.34 -8.29
C VAL A 238 6.28 -7.93 -9.76
N ALA A 239 7.40 -8.22 -10.41
CA ALA A 239 7.66 -7.78 -11.78
C ALA A 239 6.56 -8.16 -12.78
N VAL A 240 5.95 -9.34 -12.60
CA VAL A 240 4.88 -9.84 -13.49
C VAL A 240 3.59 -9.01 -13.45
N VAL A 241 3.33 -8.23 -12.39
CA VAL A 241 2.10 -7.43 -12.32
C VAL A 241 2.10 -6.23 -13.26
N GLY A 242 3.26 -5.85 -13.78
CA GLY A 242 3.41 -4.84 -14.81
C GLY A 242 3.23 -5.38 -16.24
N GLU A 243 3.15 -6.68 -16.43
CA GLU A 243 2.91 -7.26 -17.74
C GLU A 243 1.47 -6.98 -18.20
N TYR A 244 1.31 -6.65 -19.49
CA TYR A 244 -0.03 -6.53 -20.05
C TYR A 244 -0.66 -7.90 -20.24
N VAL A 245 -1.92 -8.02 -19.84
CA VAL A 245 -2.73 -9.21 -20.01
C VAL A 245 -3.63 -9.08 -21.25
N GLU A 246 -4.09 -10.21 -21.79
CA GLU A 246 -5.05 -10.27 -22.90
C GLU A 246 -6.46 -10.62 -22.41
N LYS A 247 -6.57 -11.20 -21.21
CA LYS A 247 -7.83 -11.57 -20.57
C LYS A 247 -7.66 -11.67 -19.05
N GLY A 248 -8.76 -11.48 -18.31
CA GLY A 248 -8.81 -11.60 -16.86
C GLY A 248 -8.20 -10.40 -16.14
N ASP A 249 -7.71 -10.63 -14.93
CA ASP A 249 -7.24 -9.59 -14.03
C ASP A 249 -5.88 -9.03 -14.44
N GLY A 250 -5.74 -7.71 -14.48
CA GLY A 250 -4.49 -7.02 -14.76
C GLY A 250 -4.63 -5.77 -15.63
N PHE A 251 -3.49 -5.23 -16.05
CA PHE A 251 -3.42 -4.10 -16.98
C PHE A 251 -3.44 -4.58 -18.43
N TYR A 252 -4.10 -3.82 -19.28
CA TYR A 252 -4.21 -4.05 -20.72
C TYR A 252 -3.45 -2.99 -21.52
N LYS A 253 -3.12 -3.28 -22.78
CA LYS A 253 -2.36 -2.38 -23.67
C LYS A 253 -3.01 -1.02 -23.91
N ASP A 254 -4.32 -0.90 -23.73
CA ASP A 254 -5.03 0.38 -23.80
C ASP A 254 -5.04 1.15 -22.46
N HIS A 255 -4.33 0.62 -21.43
CA HIS A 255 -4.20 1.14 -20.08
C HIS A 255 -5.46 0.93 -19.19
N SER A 256 -6.39 0.05 -19.62
CA SER A 256 -7.47 -0.46 -18.80
C SER A 256 -6.91 -1.31 -17.65
N PHE A 257 -7.61 -1.34 -16.52
CA PHE A 257 -7.36 -2.29 -15.44
C PHE A 257 -8.64 -3.04 -15.10
N ILE A 258 -8.55 -4.36 -15.19
CA ILE A 258 -9.65 -5.28 -14.88
C ILE A 258 -9.31 -6.07 -13.62
N GLN A 259 -10.29 -6.29 -12.77
CA GLN A 259 -10.23 -7.20 -11.61
C GLN A 259 -11.54 -7.98 -11.53
N HIS A 260 -11.51 -9.12 -10.83
CA HIS A 260 -12.64 -10.06 -10.78
C HIS A 260 -13.13 -10.47 -12.17
N GLU A 261 -12.16 -10.75 -13.06
CA GLU A 261 -12.31 -11.25 -14.42
C GLU A 261 -12.90 -10.26 -15.42
N ASN A 262 -13.88 -9.42 -15.05
CA ASN A 262 -14.63 -8.60 -15.98
C ASN A 262 -15.13 -7.25 -15.44
N VAL A 263 -14.54 -6.74 -14.34
CA VAL A 263 -14.95 -5.46 -13.75
C VAL A 263 -13.89 -4.40 -13.98
N ALA A 264 -14.31 -3.20 -14.42
CA ALA A 264 -13.45 -2.02 -14.53
C ALA A 264 -13.09 -1.51 -13.12
N TYR A 265 -11.83 -1.64 -12.73
CA TYR A 265 -11.42 -1.47 -11.33
C TYR A 265 -10.17 -0.61 -11.09
N SER A 266 -9.83 0.29 -12.00
CA SER A 266 -8.66 1.16 -11.86
C SER A 266 -8.66 1.98 -10.57
N GLY A 267 -9.84 2.40 -10.08
CA GLY A 267 -9.98 3.32 -8.95
C GLY A 267 -9.84 2.68 -7.57
N THR A 268 -10.02 1.36 -7.43
CA THR A 268 -9.94 0.66 -6.14
C THR A 268 -8.94 -0.48 -6.14
N TYR A 269 -9.16 -1.59 -6.83
CA TYR A 269 -8.17 -2.67 -6.89
C TYR A 269 -6.90 -2.25 -7.63
N GLY A 270 -7.01 -1.42 -8.69
CA GLY A 270 -5.86 -0.79 -9.32
C GLY A 270 -5.08 0.12 -8.37
N GLN A 271 -5.79 0.83 -7.50
CA GLN A 271 -5.17 1.63 -6.42
C GLN A 271 -4.38 0.75 -5.44
N VAL A 272 -4.93 -0.39 -5.00
CA VAL A 272 -4.22 -1.32 -4.09
C VAL A 272 -2.94 -1.83 -4.75
N LEU A 273 -3.00 -2.18 -6.03
CA LEU A 273 -1.85 -2.61 -6.80
C LEU A 273 -0.80 -1.50 -6.92
N LEU A 274 -1.21 -0.28 -7.28
CA LEU A 274 -0.30 0.87 -7.35
C LEU A 274 0.33 1.20 -6.00
N ASN A 275 -0.41 1.10 -4.90
CA ASN A 275 0.12 1.34 -3.56
C ASN A 275 1.22 0.33 -3.19
N GLY A 276 1.01 -0.94 -3.48
CA GLY A 276 2.04 -1.96 -3.28
C GLY A 276 3.29 -1.72 -4.13
N LEU A 277 3.11 -1.43 -5.44
CA LEU A 277 4.21 -1.08 -6.34
C LEU A 277 4.96 0.18 -5.88
N ALA A 278 4.24 1.19 -5.42
CA ALA A 278 4.82 2.43 -4.90
C ALA A 278 5.77 2.17 -3.73
N GLN A 279 5.41 1.27 -2.81
CA GLN A 279 6.28 0.88 -1.71
C GLN A 279 7.57 0.22 -2.22
N PHE A 280 7.46 -0.75 -3.14
CA PHE A 280 8.65 -1.40 -3.72
C PHE A 280 9.54 -0.39 -4.45
N ILE A 281 8.98 0.39 -5.38
CA ILE A 281 9.73 1.36 -6.18
C ILE A 281 10.38 2.42 -5.28
N TYR A 282 9.66 2.93 -4.27
CA TYR A 282 10.18 3.91 -3.32
C TYR A 282 11.31 3.34 -2.47
N LEU A 283 11.13 2.14 -1.92
CA LEU A 283 12.10 1.55 -0.98
C LEU A 283 13.35 1.04 -1.69
N THR A 284 13.22 0.51 -2.92
CA THR A 284 14.35 -0.09 -3.65
C THR A 284 15.03 0.85 -4.63
N GLY A 285 14.44 2.01 -4.91
CA GLY A 285 15.01 3.00 -5.83
C GLY A 285 16.43 3.41 -5.42
N ASP A 286 17.31 3.57 -6.42
CA ASP A 286 18.74 3.88 -6.25
C ASP A 286 19.55 2.81 -5.51
N THR A 287 19.11 1.54 -5.49
CA THR A 287 19.82 0.40 -4.93
C THR A 287 20.02 -0.72 -5.95
N SER A 288 20.89 -1.69 -5.64
CA SER A 288 21.06 -2.91 -6.47
C SER A 288 19.83 -3.84 -6.44
N PHE A 289 18.80 -3.49 -5.65
CA PHE A 289 17.52 -4.18 -5.53
C PHE A 289 16.38 -3.50 -6.29
N GLU A 290 16.67 -2.47 -7.08
CA GLU A 290 15.67 -1.83 -7.94
C GLU A 290 14.97 -2.85 -8.85
N ILE A 291 13.66 -2.64 -9.11
CA ILE A 291 12.90 -3.51 -10.00
C ILE A 291 13.41 -3.33 -11.44
N ASN A 292 14.32 -4.17 -11.84
CA ASN A 292 14.92 -4.15 -13.18
C ASN A 292 14.19 -5.10 -14.13
N ASN A 293 12.89 -4.86 -14.36
CA ASN A 293 12.06 -5.59 -15.31
C ASN A 293 11.44 -4.62 -16.31
N PRO A 294 11.49 -4.90 -17.63
CA PRO A 294 10.88 -4.03 -18.65
C PRO A 294 9.39 -3.76 -18.43
N SER A 295 8.67 -4.63 -17.74
CA SER A 295 7.25 -4.45 -17.43
C SER A 295 6.96 -3.23 -16.53
N ILE A 296 7.95 -2.72 -15.81
CA ILE A 296 7.78 -1.48 -15.02
C ILE A 296 7.47 -0.27 -15.91
N ILE A 297 7.97 -0.28 -17.16
CA ILE A 297 7.66 0.75 -18.15
C ILE A 297 6.16 0.76 -18.48
N ASN A 298 5.53 -0.41 -18.53
CA ASN A 298 4.09 -0.51 -18.74
C ASN A 298 3.31 0.17 -17.62
N ILE A 299 3.78 0.06 -16.36
CA ILE A 299 3.17 0.75 -15.23
C ILE A 299 3.28 2.26 -15.37
N TYR A 300 4.46 2.77 -15.78
CA TYR A 300 4.62 4.20 -16.05
C TYR A 300 3.71 4.66 -17.19
N ASP A 301 3.58 3.87 -18.26
CA ASP A 301 2.66 4.15 -19.36
C ASP A 301 1.19 4.15 -18.91
N VAL A 302 0.77 3.18 -18.09
CA VAL A 302 -0.58 3.15 -17.48
C VAL A 302 -0.84 4.41 -16.65
N ILE A 303 0.13 4.86 -15.87
CA ILE A 303 0.02 6.10 -15.10
C ILE A 303 -0.12 7.30 -16.04
N ILE A 304 0.79 7.44 -17.00
CA ILE A 304 0.89 8.62 -17.85
C ILE A 304 -0.25 8.69 -18.88
N LYS A 305 -0.63 7.55 -19.46
CA LYS A 305 -1.59 7.48 -20.57
C LYS A 305 -2.99 6.99 -20.15
N GLY A 306 -3.14 6.48 -18.93
CA GLY A 306 -4.38 5.98 -18.36
C GLY A 306 -4.86 6.85 -17.19
N TYR A 307 -4.18 6.79 -16.05
CA TYR A 307 -4.60 7.54 -14.85
C TYR A 307 -4.66 9.05 -15.05
N SER A 308 -3.84 9.63 -15.96
CA SER A 308 -3.93 11.05 -16.30
C SER A 308 -5.30 11.47 -16.86
N TYR A 309 -6.04 10.56 -17.50
CA TYR A 309 -7.41 10.79 -17.95
C TYR A 309 -8.46 10.42 -16.88
N LEU A 310 -8.18 9.45 -16.03
CA LEU A 310 -9.11 8.99 -14.99
C LEU A 310 -9.13 9.91 -13.77
N LEU A 311 -8.03 10.65 -13.51
CA LEU A 311 -7.97 11.66 -12.46
C LEU A 311 -8.59 12.96 -12.96
N ILE A 312 -9.78 13.29 -12.48
CA ILE A 312 -10.58 14.42 -12.91
C ILE A 312 -10.87 15.33 -11.71
N ASN A 313 -10.55 16.61 -11.79
CA ASN A 313 -10.77 17.61 -10.72
C ASN A 313 -10.19 17.19 -9.34
N GLY A 314 -9.09 16.47 -9.35
CA GLY A 314 -8.47 15.94 -8.13
C GLY A 314 -9.10 14.62 -7.62
N GLY A 315 -10.21 14.19 -8.19
CA GLY A 315 -10.91 12.93 -7.90
C GLY A 315 -10.58 11.83 -8.90
N ILE A 316 -10.99 10.60 -8.61
CA ILE A 316 -10.95 9.46 -9.55
C ILE A 316 -12.34 9.22 -10.14
N ASN A 317 -12.43 9.09 -11.46
CA ASN A 317 -13.69 8.83 -12.14
C ASN A 317 -14.46 7.64 -11.55
N ASP A 318 -15.74 7.82 -11.23
CA ASP A 318 -16.55 6.81 -10.57
C ASP A 318 -16.79 5.55 -11.39
N SER A 319 -16.74 5.65 -12.70
CA SER A 319 -16.98 4.52 -13.60
C SER A 319 -15.95 3.38 -13.50
N VAL A 320 -14.85 3.58 -12.78
CA VAL A 320 -13.75 2.61 -12.62
C VAL A 320 -13.57 2.13 -11.18
N ASN A 321 -14.60 2.24 -10.35
CA ASN A 321 -14.56 1.90 -8.93
C ASN A 321 -15.25 0.57 -8.58
N GLY A 322 -15.84 -0.13 -9.56
CA GLY A 322 -16.60 -1.35 -9.33
C GLY A 322 -17.71 -1.15 -8.29
N ARG A 323 -17.92 -2.14 -7.40
CA ARG A 323 -18.97 -2.03 -6.36
C ARG A 323 -18.72 -0.95 -5.32
N SER A 324 -17.49 -0.46 -5.18
CA SER A 324 -17.18 0.57 -4.18
C SER A 324 -17.80 1.93 -4.50
N ILE A 325 -18.39 2.10 -5.69
CA ILE A 325 -19.19 3.28 -6.04
C ILE A 325 -20.35 3.50 -5.05
N SER A 326 -20.85 2.46 -4.42
CA SER A 326 -21.99 2.51 -3.48
C SER A 326 -21.58 2.75 -2.02
N ARG A 327 -20.31 3.00 -1.72
CA ARG A 327 -19.87 3.22 -0.33
C ARG A 327 -20.09 4.67 0.08
N ASP A 328 -20.84 4.89 1.14
CA ASP A 328 -21.23 6.22 1.64
C ASP A 328 -20.03 7.05 2.14
N ASP A 329 -18.97 6.39 2.62
CA ASP A 329 -17.77 7.01 3.19
C ASP A 329 -16.67 7.30 2.18
N SER A 330 -16.91 7.07 0.88
CA SER A 330 -15.87 7.07 -0.14
C SER A 330 -16.24 7.92 -1.36
N SER A 331 -15.95 9.22 -1.27
CA SER A 331 -16.05 10.12 -2.42
C SER A 331 -14.98 9.83 -3.48
N ASP A 332 -15.15 10.38 -4.69
CA ASP A 332 -14.15 10.37 -5.76
C ASP A 332 -12.81 10.97 -5.33
N LEU A 333 -12.83 12.09 -4.58
CA LEU A 333 -11.65 12.71 -3.97
C LEU A 333 -10.99 11.79 -2.94
N GLY A 334 -11.78 11.17 -2.06
CA GLY A 334 -11.29 10.23 -1.06
C GLY A 334 -10.60 9.02 -1.68
N ARG A 335 -11.15 8.49 -2.78
CA ARG A 335 -10.55 7.38 -3.54
C ARG A 335 -9.32 7.79 -4.35
N ALA A 336 -9.24 9.05 -4.80
CA ALA A 336 -8.08 9.55 -5.54
C ALA A 336 -6.85 9.77 -4.64
N LYS A 337 -7.02 10.16 -3.37
CA LYS A 337 -5.91 10.42 -2.44
C LYS A 337 -4.87 9.30 -2.39
N PRO A 338 -5.21 8.04 -2.11
CA PRO A 338 -4.22 6.96 -2.09
C PRO A 338 -3.58 6.69 -3.46
N ILE A 339 -4.28 6.98 -4.57
CA ILE A 339 -3.69 6.91 -5.92
C ILE A 339 -2.63 7.99 -6.06
N ILE A 340 -2.96 9.25 -5.80
CA ILE A 340 -2.04 10.39 -5.91
C ILE A 340 -0.82 10.19 -5.00
N ASN A 341 -1.02 9.70 -3.77
CA ASN A 341 0.06 9.33 -2.86
C ASN A 341 0.99 8.26 -3.45
N SER A 342 0.41 7.24 -4.07
CA SER A 342 1.18 6.18 -4.74
C SER A 342 1.98 6.73 -5.92
N LEU A 343 1.39 7.60 -6.73
CA LEU A 343 2.10 8.25 -7.84
C LEU A 343 3.26 9.11 -7.35
N ALA A 344 3.09 9.86 -6.26
CA ALA A 344 4.14 10.66 -5.65
C ALA A 344 5.32 9.79 -5.19
N LEU A 345 5.06 8.65 -4.52
CA LEU A 345 6.10 7.69 -4.12
C LEU A 345 6.78 7.04 -5.33
N ILE A 346 6.01 6.62 -6.35
CA ILE A 346 6.55 6.04 -7.59
C ILE A 346 7.50 7.03 -8.28
N SER A 347 7.14 8.31 -8.30
CA SER A 347 8.00 9.32 -8.93
C SER A 347 9.39 9.38 -8.31
N ARG A 348 9.54 9.09 -7.02
CA ARG A 348 10.82 9.16 -6.30
C ARG A 348 11.77 7.98 -6.61
N GLY A 349 11.26 6.86 -7.10
CA GLY A 349 12.08 5.74 -7.56
C GLY A 349 12.08 5.57 -9.09
N ALA A 350 11.34 6.39 -9.84
CA ALA A 350 11.35 6.36 -11.31
C ALA A 350 12.55 7.12 -11.89
N ASN A 351 13.05 6.68 -13.05
CA ASN A 351 14.07 7.41 -13.78
C ASN A 351 13.58 8.82 -14.18
N SER A 352 14.51 9.70 -14.53
CA SER A 352 14.24 11.15 -14.74
C SER A 352 13.14 11.44 -15.78
N GLU A 353 13.04 10.64 -16.84
CA GLU A 353 12.04 10.83 -17.89
C GLU A 353 10.61 10.59 -17.38
N TYR A 354 10.37 9.47 -16.71
CA TYR A 354 9.06 9.11 -16.19
C TYR A 354 8.72 9.90 -14.93
N ARG A 355 9.70 10.19 -14.09
CA ARG A 355 9.56 11.02 -12.89
C ARG A 355 8.91 12.35 -13.20
N SER A 356 9.47 13.12 -14.14
CA SER A 356 8.95 14.43 -14.53
C SER A 356 7.49 14.38 -14.98
N LYS A 357 7.11 13.37 -15.77
CA LYS A 357 5.74 13.19 -16.28
C LYS A 357 4.77 12.82 -15.13
N ILE A 358 5.19 11.93 -14.23
CA ILE A 358 4.37 11.51 -13.09
C ILE A 358 4.16 12.67 -12.12
N GLU A 359 5.22 13.42 -11.79
CA GLU A 359 5.13 14.60 -10.93
C GLU A 359 4.21 15.68 -11.53
N SER A 360 4.19 15.82 -12.86
CA SER A 360 3.25 16.72 -13.56
C SER A 360 1.78 16.30 -13.38
N ILE A 361 1.50 14.98 -13.37
CA ILE A 361 0.16 14.44 -13.11
C ILE A 361 -0.23 14.69 -11.65
N VAL A 362 0.67 14.38 -10.71
CA VAL A 362 0.45 14.60 -9.27
C VAL A 362 0.16 16.08 -9.00
N LYS A 363 0.99 16.98 -9.54
CA LYS A 363 0.80 18.42 -9.39
C LYS A 363 -0.55 18.88 -9.93
N LYS A 364 -0.94 18.39 -11.12
CA LYS A 364 -2.24 18.72 -11.69
C LYS A 364 -3.37 18.26 -10.78
N ALA A 365 -3.36 17.01 -10.33
CA ALA A 365 -4.41 16.45 -9.49
C ALA A 365 -4.58 17.23 -8.17
N ILE A 366 -3.48 17.69 -7.56
CA ILE A 366 -3.53 18.50 -6.34
C ILE A 366 -4.10 19.90 -6.63
N LEU A 367 -3.67 20.56 -7.72
CA LEU A 367 -4.12 21.91 -8.06
C LEU A 367 -5.55 21.95 -8.59
N ASP A 368 -6.05 20.86 -9.17
CA ASP A 368 -7.45 20.75 -9.62
C ASP A 368 -8.42 20.48 -8.45
N ASN A 369 -7.92 20.12 -7.27
CA ASN A 369 -8.74 19.93 -6.08
C ASN A 369 -9.00 21.28 -5.41
N ASN A 370 -10.23 21.78 -5.52
CA ASN A 370 -10.63 23.07 -4.96
C ASN A 370 -11.18 23.00 -3.52
N PHE A 371 -11.29 21.79 -2.92
CA PHE A 371 -11.89 21.59 -1.60
C PHE A 371 -10.87 21.63 -0.47
N GLU A 372 -9.68 21.11 -0.72
CA GLU A 372 -8.65 21.00 0.29
C GLU A 372 -7.26 21.07 -0.36
N TYR A 373 -6.30 21.61 0.36
CA TYR A 373 -4.91 21.45 0.01
C TYR A 373 -4.47 20.05 0.44
N MET A 374 -4.47 19.12 -0.51
CA MET A 374 -4.27 17.70 -0.25
C MET A 374 -3.04 17.36 0.62
N PRO A 375 -1.85 18.01 0.47
CA PRO A 375 -0.72 17.72 1.34
C PRO A 375 -1.01 17.88 2.84
N ASP A 376 -1.92 18.78 3.22
CA ASP A 376 -2.28 19.03 4.62
C ASP A 376 -3.25 17.97 5.17
N SER A 377 -3.89 17.19 4.31
CA SER A 377 -4.83 16.12 4.70
C SER A 377 -4.20 14.72 4.71
N VAL A 378 -2.92 14.60 4.33
CA VAL A 378 -2.22 13.31 4.30
C VAL A 378 -1.59 13.00 5.64
N ASN A 379 -1.99 11.87 6.23
CA ASN A 379 -1.49 11.44 7.54
C ASN A 379 0.01 11.03 7.53
N ASN A 380 0.53 10.56 6.39
CA ASN A 380 1.94 10.21 6.27
C ASN A 380 2.77 11.44 5.92
N LEU A 381 3.60 11.91 6.86
CA LEU A 381 4.38 13.15 6.71
C LEU A 381 5.45 13.04 5.62
N VAL A 382 5.96 11.86 5.32
CA VAL A 382 6.91 11.65 4.21
C VAL A 382 6.20 11.92 2.88
N ILE A 383 4.99 11.37 2.71
CA ILE A 383 4.17 11.62 1.51
C ILE A 383 3.78 13.10 1.44
N ALA A 384 3.30 13.67 2.55
CA ALA A 384 2.93 15.08 2.63
C ALA A 384 4.08 16.00 2.19
N ASN A 385 5.31 15.70 2.61
CA ASN A 385 6.51 16.43 2.19
C ASN A 385 6.74 16.30 0.68
N ILE A 386 6.70 15.07 0.14
CA ILE A 386 6.89 14.85 -1.30
C ILE A 386 5.85 15.63 -2.13
N LEU A 387 4.58 15.61 -1.72
CA LEU A 387 3.51 16.33 -2.40
C LEU A 387 3.75 17.86 -2.36
N ASN A 388 4.17 18.40 -1.21
CA ASN A 388 4.53 19.80 -1.06
C ASN A 388 5.70 20.21 -1.98
N GLU A 389 6.76 19.40 -2.03
CA GLU A 389 7.89 19.62 -2.92
C GLU A 389 7.43 19.70 -4.39
N ILE A 390 6.61 18.72 -4.83
CA ILE A 390 6.08 18.70 -6.21
C ILE A 390 5.24 19.94 -6.51
N VAL A 391 4.38 20.37 -5.57
CA VAL A 391 3.53 21.56 -5.79
C VAL A 391 4.36 22.84 -5.85
N LYS A 392 5.35 22.99 -4.98
CA LYS A 392 6.16 24.22 -4.86
C LYS A 392 7.23 24.34 -5.93
N ASP A 393 7.70 23.25 -6.53
CA ASP A 393 8.70 23.30 -7.60
C ASP A 393 8.10 23.94 -8.85
N LYS A 394 8.59 25.15 -9.17
CA LYS A 394 8.16 25.94 -10.34
C LYS A 394 8.56 25.33 -11.69
N ASN A 395 9.54 24.41 -11.69
CA ASN A 395 9.99 23.70 -12.89
C ASN A 395 9.02 22.60 -13.30
N ILE A 396 8.29 22.02 -12.34
CA ILE A 396 7.25 21.04 -12.63
C ILE A 396 6.00 21.79 -13.10
N LYS A 397 5.59 21.54 -14.34
CA LYS A 397 4.34 22.10 -14.88
C LYS A 397 3.22 21.09 -14.70
N PRO A 398 1.99 21.51 -14.29
CA PRO A 398 0.84 20.62 -14.29
C PRO A 398 0.60 20.04 -15.68
N LEU A 399 0.29 18.74 -15.77
CA LEU A 399 0.05 18.08 -17.05
C LEU A 399 -1.24 18.62 -17.71
N ASP A 400 -1.15 19.15 -18.92
CA ASP A 400 -2.33 19.53 -19.70
C ASP A 400 -2.85 18.33 -20.51
N VAL A 401 -3.84 17.63 -19.97
CA VAL A 401 -4.49 16.49 -20.63
C VAL A 401 -5.68 16.99 -21.45
N ARG A 402 -5.73 16.62 -22.73
CA ARG A 402 -6.80 17.01 -23.66
C ARG A 402 -7.15 15.84 -24.60
N GLY A 403 -8.37 15.89 -25.11
CA GLY A 403 -8.86 14.92 -26.09
C GLY A 403 -9.58 13.77 -25.45
N THR A 404 -9.82 12.72 -26.25
CA THR A 404 -10.60 11.54 -25.84
C THR A 404 -9.70 10.33 -25.70
N LYS A 405 -9.81 9.66 -24.57
CA LYS A 405 -9.19 8.37 -24.31
C LYS A 405 -10.29 7.31 -24.25
N VAL A 406 -10.18 6.31 -25.11
CA VAL A 406 -11.03 5.12 -25.09
C VAL A 406 -10.27 3.98 -24.42
N PHE A 407 -10.86 3.40 -23.42
CA PHE A 407 -10.39 2.23 -22.69
C PHE A 407 -11.23 1.02 -23.14
N SER A 408 -10.92 0.49 -24.32
CA SER A 408 -11.73 -0.51 -25.01
C SER A 408 -11.87 -1.83 -24.23
N TYR A 409 -10.84 -2.19 -23.44
CA TYR A 409 -10.89 -3.44 -22.67
C TYR A 409 -11.75 -3.34 -21.42
N MET A 410 -12.04 -2.14 -20.92
CA MET A 410 -12.95 -1.95 -19.77
C MET A 410 -14.25 -1.22 -20.14
N ASP A 411 -14.54 -1.06 -21.43
CA ASP A 411 -15.73 -0.40 -21.98
C ASP A 411 -16.00 0.99 -21.38
N ARG A 412 -14.94 1.80 -21.28
CA ARG A 412 -14.97 3.17 -20.74
C ARG A 412 -14.37 4.16 -21.75
N ALA A 413 -14.89 5.38 -21.73
CA ALA A 413 -14.24 6.47 -22.45
C ALA A 413 -14.27 7.75 -21.59
N VAL A 414 -13.20 8.54 -21.71
CA VAL A 414 -13.09 9.85 -21.06
C VAL A 414 -12.68 10.87 -22.09
N SER A 415 -13.36 12.02 -22.12
CA SER A 415 -13.05 13.14 -22.99
C SER A 415 -12.83 14.40 -22.18
N ILE A 416 -11.72 15.11 -22.44
CA ILE A 416 -11.34 16.34 -21.75
C ILE A 416 -11.28 17.47 -22.77
N GLY A 417 -12.27 18.38 -22.72
CA GLY A 417 -12.40 19.51 -23.62
C GLY A 417 -11.49 20.68 -23.28
N LYS A 418 -11.26 21.54 -24.27
CA LYS A 418 -10.47 22.77 -24.10
C LYS A 418 -11.15 23.80 -23.21
N ASN A 419 -12.48 23.76 -23.10
CA ASN A 419 -13.30 24.65 -22.30
C ASN A 419 -13.42 24.22 -20.83
N GLY A 420 -12.69 23.18 -20.42
CA GLY A 420 -12.74 22.64 -19.06
C GLY A 420 -13.86 21.65 -18.78
N ILE A 421 -14.79 21.45 -19.70
CA ILE A 421 -15.80 20.40 -19.57
C ILE A 421 -15.13 19.05 -19.78
N LYS A 422 -15.41 18.12 -18.89
CA LYS A 422 -14.91 16.76 -18.95
C LYS A 422 -16.10 15.81 -18.93
N PHE A 423 -15.98 14.72 -19.67
CA PHE A 423 -17.05 13.78 -19.87
C PHE A 423 -16.50 12.36 -19.73
N ALA A 424 -17.21 11.50 -19.05
CA ALA A 424 -16.90 10.08 -19.01
C ALA A 424 -18.16 9.26 -19.25
N ILE A 425 -18.02 8.11 -19.89
CA ILE A 425 -19.10 7.16 -20.14
C ILE A 425 -18.70 5.77 -19.68
N SER A 426 -19.66 5.06 -19.09
CA SER A 426 -19.54 3.69 -18.63
C SER A 426 -20.49 2.81 -19.45
N MET A 427 -19.91 1.83 -20.14
CA MET A 427 -20.63 0.84 -20.95
C MET A 427 -20.36 -0.55 -20.40
N HIS A 428 -21.10 -1.55 -20.92
CA HIS A 428 -20.84 -2.97 -20.71
C HIS A 428 -20.91 -3.75 -22.03
N SER A 429 -20.39 -4.95 -21.99
CA SER A 429 -20.43 -5.88 -23.12
C SER A 429 -20.44 -7.32 -22.62
N ASN A 430 -20.32 -8.29 -23.52
CA ASN A 430 -20.10 -9.69 -23.11
C ASN A 430 -18.74 -9.93 -22.42
N ARG A 431 -17.82 -8.94 -22.44
CA ARG A 431 -16.49 -9.00 -21.80
C ARG A 431 -16.44 -8.27 -20.47
N ILE A 432 -17.24 -7.22 -20.30
CA ILE A 432 -17.24 -6.33 -19.14
C ILE A 432 -18.62 -6.32 -18.51
N ALA A 433 -18.65 -6.63 -17.23
CA ALA A 433 -19.88 -6.64 -16.45
C ALA A 433 -20.55 -5.27 -16.42
N ASN A 434 -21.87 -5.27 -16.49
CA ASN A 434 -22.68 -4.06 -16.35
C ASN A 434 -22.41 -3.39 -14.99
N TYR A 435 -22.42 -4.18 -13.92
CA TYR A 435 -22.06 -3.77 -12.56
C TYR A 435 -21.55 -4.98 -11.77
N GLU A 436 -20.94 -4.71 -10.62
CA GLU A 436 -20.60 -5.74 -9.66
C GLU A 436 -21.41 -5.53 -8.38
N THR A 437 -21.91 -6.63 -7.82
CA THR A 437 -22.47 -6.67 -6.46
C THR A 437 -21.84 -7.83 -5.70
N MET A 438 -21.34 -7.55 -4.49
CA MET A 438 -20.73 -8.54 -3.59
C MET A 438 -20.73 -7.99 -2.16
N ASN A 439 -20.80 -8.88 -1.17
CA ASN A 439 -20.74 -8.50 0.25
C ASN A 439 -21.83 -7.47 0.67
N LYS A 440 -22.99 -7.49 0.04
CA LYS A 440 -24.10 -6.54 0.21
C LYS A 440 -23.78 -5.10 -0.28
N GLU A 441 -22.72 -4.90 -1.03
CA GLU A 441 -22.39 -3.63 -1.68
C GLU A 441 -23.01 -3.56 -3.08
N ASN A 442 -23.37 -2.37 -3.52
CA ASN A 442 -23.86 -2.05 -4.87
C ASN A 442 -25.02 -2.94 -5.36
N ILE A 443 -25.95 -3.22 -4.48
CA ILE A 443 -27.09 -4.11 -4.76
C ILE A 443 -28.08 -3.56 -5.79
N ARG A 444 -27.97 -2.27 -6.16
CA ARG A 444 -28.82 -1.55 -7.12
C ARG A 444 -28.03 -0.92 -8.27
N GLY A 445 -26.85 -1.45 -8.60
CA GLY A 445 -25.95 -0.91 -9.62
C GLY A 445 -26.37 -1.14 -11.08
N TRP A 446 -27.61 -1.58 -11.34
CA TRP A 446 -28.08 -2.12 -12.63
C TRP A 446 -27.79 -1.25 -13.85
N TYR A 447 -27.80 0.07 -13.71
CA TYR A 447 -27.64 0.99 -14.84
C TYR A 447 -26.25 1.63 -14.93
N THR A 448 -25.32 1.27 -14.04
CA THR A 448 -24.00 1.90 -14.00
C THR A 448 -23.12 1.57 -15.22
N GLY A 449 -23.43 0.51 -15.96
CA GLY A 449 -22.79 0.14 -17.22
C GLY A 449 -23.65 0.34 -18.47
N ASP A 450 -24.84 0.92 -18.37
CA ASP A 450 -25.80 1.06 -19.48
C ASP A 450 -25.74 2.46 -20.12
N GLY A 451 -24.54 2.99 -20.36
CA GLY A 451 -24.35 4.33 -20.88
C GLY A 451 -24.38 5.41 -19.80
N MET A 452 -24.14 5.04 -18.55
CA MET A 452 -24.02 6.00 -17.45
C MET A 452 -22.96 7.04 -17.79
N THR A 453 -23.37 8.29 -17.74
CA THR A 453 -22.59 9.43 -18.18
C THR A 453 -22.25 10.32 -16.98
N TYR A 454 -20.98 10.70 -16.89
CA TYR A 454 -20.44 11.58 -15.86
C TYR A 454 -19.98 12.87 -16.54
N ILE A 455 -20.51 14.01 -16.12
CA ILE A 455 -20.14 15.33 -16.65
C ILE A 455 -19.50 16.13 -15.53
N TYR A 456 -18.28 16.62 -15.76
CA TYR A 456 -17.52 17.42 -14.82
C TYR A 456 -17.29 18.81 -15.41
N THR A 457 -17.57 19.84 -14.62
CA THR A 457 -17.24 21.22 -14.94
C THR A 457 -15.93 21.65 -14.27
N ASN A 458 -15.51 22.89 -14.44
CA ASN A 458 -14.38 23.44 -13.67
C ASN A 458 -14.76 23.74 -12.21
N ASN A 459 -16.04 23.71 -11.88
CA ASN A 459 -16.53 23.86 -10.53
C ASN A 459 -16.71 22.47 -9.92
N SER A 460 -15.72 22.01 -9.19
CA SER A 460 -15.71 20.68 -8.57
C SER A 460 -16.72 20.54 -7.41
N SER A 461 -17.31 21.68 -6.92
CA SER A 461 -18.32 21.65 -5.86
C SER A 461 -19.61 20.95 -6.27
N ASP A 462 -19.87 20.84 -7.57
CA ASP A 462 -21.14 20.33 -8.08
C ASP A 462 -21.45 18.88 -7.71
N PHE A 463 -20.41 18.08 -7.39
CA PHE A 463 -20.58 16.65 -7.04
C PHE A 463 -20.51 16.36 -5.54
N VAL A 464 -19.77 17.13 -4.77
CA VAL A 464 -19.61 16.88 -3.33
C VAL A 464 -20.91 17.13 -2.58
N GLU A 465 -21.65 18.16 -2.93
CA GLU A 465 -22.97 18.44 -2.31
C GLU A 465 -24.00 17.36 -2.66
N TYR A 466 -23.93 16.77 -3.85
CA TYR A 466 -24.83 15.71 -4.29
C TYR A 466 -24.71 14.42 -3.43
N TRP A 467 -23.50 14.04 -3.05
CA TRP A 467 -23.27 12.84 -2.23
C TRP A 467 -23.63 13.02 -0.75
N TYR A 468 -23.67 14.27 -0.26
CA TYR A 468 -24.10 14.56 1.11
C TYR A 468 -25.61 14.78 1.26
N GLN A 469 -26.36 14.83 0.16
CA GLN A 469 -27.81 15.05 0.16
C GLN A 469 -28.62 13.76 -0.05
N LEU A 470 -27.98 12.66 -0.38
CA LEU A 470 -28.60 11.33 -0.51
C LEU A 470 -28.42 10.48 0.74
#